data_82058956c220dbd8a835f44e5a7d2438
#
_entry.id   82058956c220dbd8a835f44e5a7d2438
#
_cell.length_a   1.000
_cell.length_b   1.000
_cell.length_c   1.000
_cell.angle_alpha   90.00
_cell.angle_beta   90.00
_cell.angle_gamma   90.00
#
_symmetry.space_group_name_H-M   'P 1'
#
loop_
_entity.id
_entity.type
_entity.pdbx_description
1 polymer ?
#
loop_
_entity_poly.entity_id
_entity_poly.type
_entity_poly.pdbx_seq_one_letter_code
_entity_poly.pdbx_strand_id
1 'polypeptide(L)'
;EFRMAIAIAREGGVGIIHKNMSIEDQADQVDKVKRSENGVIVNPFFLSPDHYVFDANELMGKYRISGVPVVEDGKLVGILTNRDLRFLTDFNIKIKEVMTKENLVTAAVGTTLSEAQEILRQHKIEKLPLVDENGMLKGLITIKDIEKAVQYPNSARDKSGRLLCGAAIGVTADVLDRAKALVDAQVDVLCLDSAHGHSKGILDCVRKVKEA
;
A
#
# COMPACT_ATOMS: atom_id res chain seq x y z
N GLU A 1 4.64 9.56 -12.95
CA GLU A 1 5.89 9.00 -12.46
C GLU A 1 5.68 7.62 -11.84
N PHE A 2 4.80 7.45 -10.83
CA PHE A 2 4.60 6.19 -10.11
C PHE A 2 4.30 5.00 -11.04
N ARG A 3 3.57 5.18 -12.14
CA ARG A 3 3.25 4.10 -13.09
C ARG A 3 4.50 3.53 -13.77
N MET A 4 5.46 4.39 -14.12
CA MET A 4 6.73 3.96 -14.70
C MET A 4 7.57 3.25 -13.64
N ALA A 5 7.64 3.76 -12.41
CA ALA A 5 8.36 3.11 -11.32
C ALA A 5 7.79 1.71 -11.01
N ILE A 6 6.45 1.55 -11.03
CA ILE A 6 5.79 0.24 -10.91
C ILE A 6 6.21 -0.70 -12.06
N ALA A 7 6.18 -0.22 -13.30
CA ALA A 7 6.55 -1.03 -14.45
C ALA A 7 8.01 -1.51 -14.37
N ILE A 8 8.92 -0.62 -13.99
CA ILE A 8 10.35 -0.95 -13.80
C ILE A 8 10.53 -1.99 -12.68
N ALA A 9 9.84 -1.80 -11.54
CA ALA A 9 9.95 -2.72 -10.41
C ALA A 9 9.38 -4.12 -10.73
N ARG A 10 8.34 -4.22 -11.55
CA ARG A 10 7.78 -5.49 -12.05
C ARG A 10 8.81 -6.29 -12.85
N GLU A 11 9.67 -5.61 -13.59
CA GLU A 11 10.74 -6.22 -14.40
C GLU A 11 12.06 -6.39 -13.63
N GLY A 12 12.05 -6.23 -12.30
CA GLY A 12 13.21 -6.47 -11.45
C GLY A 12 14.12 -5.27 -11.22
N GLY A 13 13.73 -4.08 -11.71
CA GLY A 13 14.47 -2.83 -11.52
C GLY A 13 13.97 -1.99 -10.34
N VAL A 14 14.55 -0.80 -10.18
CA VAL A 14 14.10 0.21 -9.21
C VAL A 14 13.87 1.53 -9.92
N GLY A 15 12.63 2.00 -9.96
CA GLY A 15 12.28 3.31 -10.50
C GLY A 15 12.62 4.43 -9.52
N ILE A 16 13.27 5.49 -10.00
CA ILE A 16 13.63 6.65 -9.18
C ILE A 16 12.67 7.80 -9.51
N ILE A 17 11.82 8.17 -8.55
CA ILE A 17 10.89 9.30 -8.68
C ILE A 17 11.69 10.60 -8.65
N HIS A 18 11.54 11.45 -9.68
CA HIS A 18 12.31 12.70 -9.79
C HIS A 18 11.90 13.75 -8.75
N LYS A 19 12.79 14.68 -8.46
CA LYS A 19 12.60 15.74 -7.43
C LYS A 19 11.93 17.03 -7.92
N ASN A 20 11.62 17.13 -9.23
CA ASN A 20 11.04 18.35 -9.81
C ASN A 20 9.52 18.44 -9.56
N MET A 21 9.15 18.40 -8.28
CA MET A 21 7.80 18.52 -7.75
C MET A 21 7.86 18.89 -6.26
N SER A 22 6.73 19.18 -5.65
CA SER A 22 6.68 19.44 -4.20
C SER A 22 7.13 18.21 -3.40
N ILE A 23 7.47 18.41 -2.13
CA ILE A 23 7.84 17.32 -1.21
C ILE A 23 6.66 16.36 -1.06
N GLU A 24 5.47 16.90 -0.88
CA GLU A 24 4.22 16.16 -0.69
C GLU A 24 3.86 15.34 -1.92
N ASP A 25 3.96 15.94 -3.12
CA ASP A 25 3.68 15.25 -4.38
C ASP A 25 4.67 14.09 -4.59
N GLN A 26 5.95 14.29 -4.30
CA GLN A 26 6.96 13.24 -4.46
C GLN A 26 6.73 12.09 -3.48
N ALA A 27 6.40 12.39 -2.22
CA ALA A 27 6.05 11.40 -1.21
C ALA A 27 4.78 10.63 -1.61
N ASP A 28 3.75 11.31 -2.15
CA ASP A 28 2.54 10.66 -2.69
C ASP A 28 2.85 9.71 -3.86
N GLN A 29 3.79 10.09 -4.75
CA GLN A 29 4.22 9.18 -5.83
C GLN A 29 4.89 7.92 -5.28
N VAL A 30 5.74 8.04 -4.25
CA VAL A 30 6.38 6.90 -3.57
C VAL A 30 5.32 6.04 -2.90
N ASP A 31 4.41 6.62 -2.12
CA ASP A 31 3.32 5.90 -1.44
C ASP A 31 2.45 5.11 -2.43
N LYS A 32 2.14 5.69 -3.60
CA LYS A 32 1.42 5.01 -4.68
C LYS A 32 2.16 3.79 -5.21
N VAL A 33 3.49 3.82 -5.32
CA VAL A 33 4.29 2.64 -5.70
C VAL A 33 4.25 1.60 -4.59
N LYS A 34 4.51 2.01 -3.37
CA LYS A 34 4.56 1.11 -2.20
C LYS A 34 3.21 0.43 -1.92
N ARG A 35 2.09 1.05 -2.30
CA ARG A 35 0.73 0.50 -2.15
C ARG A 35 0.22 -0.23 -3.39
N SER A 36 0.93 -0.20 -4.51
CA SER A 36 0.41 -0.72 -5.78
C SER A 36 0.32 -2.23 -5.85
N GLU A 37 1.26 -2.93 -5.25
CA GLU A 37 1.33 -4.40 -5.23
C GLU A 37 1.99 -4.85 -3.94
N ASN A 38 1.24 -5.60 -3.17
CA ASN A 38 1.72 -6.21 -1.94
C ASN A 38 1.43 -7.70 -2.03
N GLY A 39 2.40 -8.52 -1.64
CA GLY A 39 2.07 -9.93 -1.41
C GLY A 39 1.08 -10.02 -0.26
N VAL A 40 1.41 -9.33 0.84
CA VAL A 40 0.52 -9.08 1.98
C VAL A 40 0.46 -7.58 2.20
N ILE A 41 -0.73 -6.99 2.14
CA ILE A 41 -0.95 -5.58 2.47
C ILE A 41 -0.85 -5.46 4.01
N VAL A 42 0.28 -4.95 4.49
CA VAL A 42 0.47 -4.64 5.91
C VAL A 42 -0.18 -3.28 6.18
N ASN A 43 -0.97 -3.17 7.23
CA ASN A 43 -1.78 -1.98 7.56
C ASN A 43 -2.73 -1.58 6.43
N PRO A 44 -3.70 -2.45 6.06
CA PRO A 44 -4.68 -2.13 5.05
C PRO A 44 -5.56 -0.95 5.49
N PHE A 45 -6.11 -0.22 4.53
CA PHE A 45 -7.18 0.72 4.84
C PHE A 45 -8.34 -0.03 5.49
N PHE A 46 -8.93 0.57 6.49
CA PHE A 46 -10.12 0.06 7.16
C PHE A 46 -11.07 1.21 7.51
N LEU A 47 -12.32 0.89 7.75
CA LEU A 47 -13.34 1.84 8.21
C LEU A 47 -14.03 1.29 9.47
N SER A 48 -14.60 2.20 10.25
CA SER A 48 -15.47 1.83 11.37
C SER A 48 -16.85 1.41 10.86
N PRO A 49 -17.56 0.50 11.55
CA PRO A 49 -18.94 0.14 11.23
C PRO A 49 -19.92 1.34 11.30
N ASP A 50 -19.54 2.39 12.01
CA ASP A 50 -20.36 3.61 12.16
C ASP A 50 -20.07 4.69 11.10
N HIS A 51 -19.08 4.51 10.23
CA HIS A 51 -18.93 5.33 9.01
C HIS A 51 -20.07 5.07 8.04
N TYR A 52 -20.26 6.01 7.11
CA TYR A 52 -21.26 5.89 6.06
C TYR A 52 -20.70 5.14 4.84
N VAL A 53 -21.59 4.53 4.08
CA VAL A 53 -21.22 3.88 2.80
C VAL A 53 -20.61 4.89 1.83
N PHE A 54 -21.02 6.16 1.89
CA PHE A 54 -20.39 7.25 1.13
C PHE A 54 -18.89 7.34 1.38
N ASP A 55 -18.44 7.31 2.65
CA ASP A 55 -17.03 7.38 3.02
C ASP A 55 -16.23 6.20 2.42
N ALA A 56 -16.86 5.02 2.44
CA ALA A 56 -16.25 3.82 1.86
C ALA A 56 -16.15 3.93 0.33
N ASN A 57 -17.17 4.43 -0.33
CA ASN A 57 -17.18 4.61 -1.78
C ASN A 57 -16.12 5.64 -2.23
N GLU A 58 -15.99 6.74 -1.50
CA GLU A 58 -14.96 7.75 -1.75
C GLU A 58 -13.55 7.18 -1.55
N LEU A 59 -13.30 6.48 -0.44
CA LEU A 59 -12.02 5.81 -0.15
C LEU A 59 -11.66 4.80 -1.24
N MET A 60 -12.62 3.94 -1.60
CA MET A 60 -12.43 2.91 -2.62
C MET A 60 -12.17 3.51 -4.00
N GLY A 61 -12.85 4.59 -4.36
CA GLY A 61 -12.65 5.34 -5.60
C GLY A 61 -11.26 5.99 -5.65
N LYS A 62 -10.88 6.71 -4.59
CA LYS A 62 -9.61 7.42 -4.48
C LYS A 62 -8.41 6.47 -4.63
N TYR A 63 -8.44 5.33 -3.96
CA TYR A 63 -7.33 4.38 -3.96
C TYR A 63 -7.50 3.22 -4.96
N ARG A 64 -8.59 3.21 -5.73
CA ARG A 64 -8.92 2.18 -6.74
C ARG A 64 -8.92 0.77 -6.16
N ILE A 65 -9.41 0.63 -4.95
CA ILE A 65 -9.58 -0.63 -4.26
C ILE A 65 -11.04 -1.09 -4.33
N SER A 66 -11.27 -2.39 -4.33
CA SER A 66 -12.59 -2.99 -4.53
C SER A 66 -13.25 -3.47 -3.23
N GLY A 67 -12.74 -3.03 -2.09
CA GLY A 67 -13.31 -3.30 -0.77
C GLY A 67 -12.34 -3.03 0.35
N VAL A 68 -12.89 -2.84 1.54
CA VAL A 68 -12.19 -2.47 2.76
C VAL A 68 -12.63 -3.34 3.94
N PRO A 69 -11.72 -3.78 4.81
CA PRO A 69 -12.05 -4.35 6.10
C PRO A 69 -12.80 -3.32 6.96
N VAL A 70 -13.73 -3.80 7.77
CA VAL A 70 -14.44 -3.00 8.76
C VAL A 70 -13.94 -3.40 10.14
N VAL A 71 -13.51 -2.42 10.92
CA VAL A 71 -12.80 -2.62 12.18
C VAL A 71 -13.43 -1.79 13.29
N GLU A 72 -13.63 -2.42 14.45
CA GLU A 72 -14.07 -1.77 15.69
C GLU A 72 -13.05 -2.09 16.78
N ASP A 73 -12.51 -1.08 17.45
CA ASP A 73 -11.46 -1.20 18.46
C ASP A 73 -10.26 -2.06 18.03
N GLY A 74 -9.88 -1.94 16.74
CA GLY A 74 -8.79 -2.70 16.13
C GLY A 74 -9.17 -4.13 15.69
N LYS A 75 -10.32 -4.66 16.10
CA LYS A 75 -10.82 -5.99 15.74
C LYS A 75 -11.55 -5.94 14.40
N LEU A 76 -11.33 -6.97 13.59
CA LEU A 76 -12.09 -7.16 12.37
C LEU A 76 -13.54 -7.56 12.71
N VAL A 77 -14.52 -6.75 12.29
CA VAL A 77 -15.95 -7.00 12.51
C VAL A 77 -16.73 -7.22 11.22
N GLY A 78 -16.13 -6.94 10.08
CA GLY A 78 -16.77 -7.11 8.78
C GLY A 78 -15.84 -6.79 7.61
N ILE A 79 -16.38 -6.92 6.42
CA ILE A 79 -15.75 -6.47 5.17
C ILE A 79 -16.83 -5.84 4.29
N LEU A 80 -16.47 -4.73 3.63
CA LEU A 80 -17.31 -4.06 2.65
C LEU A 80 -16.63 -4.09 1.29
N THR A 81 -17.34 -4.51 0.26
CA THR A 81 -16.81 -4.70 -1.10
C THR A 81 -17.69 -4.04 -2.15
N ASN A 82 -17.19 -3.87 -3.37
CA ASN A 82 -18.00 -3.41 -4.51
C ASN A 82 -19.23 -4.28 -4.76
N ARG A 83 -19.21 -5.55 -4.35
CA ARG A 83 -20.35 -6.45 -4.48
C ARG A 83 -21.50 -6.00 -3.57
N ASP A 84 -21.17 -5.60 -2.35
CA ASP A 84 -22.15 -5.11 -1.36
C ASP A 84 -22.75 -3.75 -1.80
N LEU A 85 -21.97 -2.93 -2.52
CA LEU A 85 -22.38 -1.60 -2.98
C LEU A 85 -23.18 -1.62 -4.28
N ARG A 86 -23.11 -2.70 -5.07
CA ARG A 86 -23.57 -2.74 -6.48
C ARG A 86 -25.03 -2.32 -6.68
N PHE A 87 -25.90 -2.62 -5.72
CA PHE A 87 -27.33 -2.37 -5.84
C PHE A 87 -27.85 -1.34 -4.84
N LEU A 88 -26.95 -0.67 -4.13
CA LEU A 88 -27.34 0.39 -3.21
C LEU A 88 -27.70 1.66 -3.99
N THR A 89 -28.82 2.24 -3.62
CA THR A 89 -29.32 3.53 -4.14
C THR A 89 -29.10 4.67 -3.14
N ASP A 90 -28.97 4.35 -1.85
CA ASP A 90 -28.67 5.30 -0.78
C ASP A 90 -27.32 4.99 -0.16
N PHE A 91 -26.43 5.98 -0.15
CA PHE A 91 -25.09 5.91 0.43
C PHE A 91 -24.99 6.58 1.80
N ASN A 92 -26.10 7.16 2.31
CA ASN A 92 -26.16 7.76 3.63
C ASN A 92 -26.56 6.76 4.74
N ILE A 93 -26.43 5.49 4.47
CA ILE A 93 -26.60 4.40 5.45
C ILE A 93 -25.26 4.02 6.06
N LYS A 94 -25.29 3.46 7.28
CA LYS A 94 -24.07 3.04 7.97
C LYS A 94 -23.52 1.74 7.38
N ILE A 95 -22.18 1.62 7.38
CA ILE A 95 -21.47 0.45 6.86
C ILE A 95 -21.95 -0.85 7.54
N LYS A 96 -22.22 -0.82 8.84
CA LYS A 96 -22.74 -1.97 9.61
C LYS A 96 -24.04 -2.58 9.10
N GLU A 97 -24.81 -1.81 8.33
CA GLU A 97 -26.12 -2.24 7.80
C GLU A 97 -25.95 -3.05 6.49
N VAL A 98 -24.82 -2.88 5.80
CA VAL A 98 -24.58 -3.46 4.46
C VAL A 98 -23.35 -4.34 4.37
N MET A 99 -22.41 -4.24 5.33
CA MET A 99 -21.19 -5.04 5.33
C MET A 99 -21.46 -6.52 5.48
N THR A 100 -20.61 -7.35 4.89
CA THR A 100 -20.56 -8.79 5.22
C THR A 100 -19.93 -8.95 6.60
N LYS A 101 -20.68 -9.50 7.57
CA LYS A 101 -20.24 -9.71 8.95
C LYS A 101 -20.36 -11.17 9.42
N GLU A 102 -21.22 -11.94 8.78
CA GLU A 102 -21.41 -13.35 9.10
C GLU A 102 -20.48 -14.22 8.26
N ASN A 103 -19.97 -15.30 8.87
CA ASN A 103 -19.07 -16.26 8.22
C ASN A 103 -17.83 -15.59 7.56
N LEU A 104 -17.27 -14.59 8.23
CA LEU A 104 -16.04 -13.95 7.76
C LEU A 104 -14.91 -14.96 7.63
N VAL A 105 -14.38 -15.10 6.42
CA VAL A 105 -13.21 -15.92 6.17
C VAL A 105 -11.97 -15.06 6.44
N THR A 106 -11.14 -15.52 7.36
CA THR A 106 -9.88 -14.88 7.77
C THR A 106 -8.75 -15.90 7.76
N ALA A 107 -7.52 -15.41 7.80
CA ALA A 107 -6.36 -16.26 8.02
C ALA A 107 -5.42 -15.66 9.08
N ALA A 108 -4.51 -16.45 9.60
CA ALA A 108 -3.54 -16.01 10.59
C ALA A 108 -2.44 -15.13 9.93
N VAL A 109 -1.79 -14.29 10.73
CA VAL A 109 -0.56 -13.61 10.32
C VAL A 109 0.51 -14.65 9.97
N GLY A 110 1.19 -14.47 8.85
CA GLY A 110 2.19 -15.42 8.34
C GLY A 110 1.66 -16.40 7.30
N THR A 111 0.35 -16.41 7.01
CA THR A 111 -0.22 -17.17 5.89
C THR A 111 0.52 -16.83 4.59
N THR A 112 1.00 -17.84 3.88
CA THR A 112 1.67 -17.70 2.60
C THR A 112 0.68 -17.35 1.48
N LEU A 113 1.19 -16.79 0.37
CA LEU A 113 0.33 -16.49 -0.80
C LEU A 113 -0.31 -17.76 -1.38
N SER A 114 0.39 -18.90 -1.33
CA SER A 114 -0.14 -20.19 -1.81
C SER A 114 -1.31 -20.69 -0.96
N GLU A 115 -1.19 -20.62 0.37
CA GLU A 115 -2.27 -20.97 1.30
C GLU A 115 -3.46 -20.01 1.14
N ALA A 116 -3.16 -18.70 1.03
CA ALA A 116 -4.19 -17.68 0.80
C ALA A 116 -4.95 -17.92 -0.51
N GLN A 117 -4.26 -18.30 -1.59
CA GLN A 117 -4.88 -18.63 -2.86
C GLN A 117 -5.88 -19.80 -2.74
N GLU A 118 -5.52 -20.83 -2.00
CA GLU A 118 -6.40 -21.96 -1.79
C GLU A 118 -7.64 -21.59 -0.97
N ILE A 119 -7.48 -20.78 0.10
CA ILE A 119 -8.58 -20.27 0.92
C ILE A 119 -9.53 -19.40 0.06
N LEU A 120 -8.97 -18.45 -0.71
CA LEU A 120 -9.76 -17.58 -1.61
C LEU A 120 -10.56 -18.41 -2.63
N ARG A 121 -9.93 -19.46 -3.20
CA ARG A 121 -10.56 -20.37 -4.18
C ARG A 121 -11.69 -21.18 -3.56
N GLN A 122 -11.46 -21.80 -2.40
CA GLN A 122 -12.44 -22.63 -1.70
C GLN A 122 -13.68 -21.83 -1.30
N HIS A 123 -13.48 -20.63 -0.75
CA HIS A 123 -14.56 -19.78 -0.27
C HIS A 123 -15.14 -18.84 -1.35
N LYS A 124 -14.58 -18.84 -2.58
CA LYS A 124 -15.00 -17.98 -3.70
C LYS A 124 -15.01 -16.49 -3.33
N ILE A 125 -14.01 -16.06 -2.58
CA ILE A 125 -13.80 -14.68 -2.15
C ILE A 125 -12.56 -14.09 -2.82
N GLU A 126 -12.48 -12.76 -2.91
CA GLU A 126 -11.38 -12.04 -3.55
C GLU A 126 -10.42 -11.37 -2.56
N LYS A 127 -10.79 -11.36 -1.28
CA LYS A 127 -10.05 -10.69 -0.22
C LYS A 127 -10.03 -11.53 1.03
N LEU A 128 -8.84 -11.67 1.60
CA LEU A 128 -8.59 -12.47 2.80
C LEU A 128 -7.95 -11.58 3.87
N PRO A 129 -8.72 -11.09 4.85
CA PRO A 129 -8.15 -10.39 5.99
C PRO A 129 -7.27 -11.32 6.82
N LEU A 130 -6.12 -10.80 7.26
CA LEU A 130 -5.22 -11.46 8.19
C LEU A 130 -5.43 -10.90 9.59
N VAL A 131 -5.66 -11.78 10.55
CA VAL A 131 -5.89 -11.39 11.94
C VAL A 131 -4.93 -12.12 12.88
N ASP A 132 -4.66 -11.52 14.03
CA ASP A 132 -3.94 -12.18 15.11
C ASP A 132 -4.91 -13.03 15.98
N GLU A 133 -4.36 -13.65 17.02
CA GLU A 133 -5.09 -14.51 17.96
C GLU A 133 -6.24 -13.79 18.69
N ASN A 134 -6.18 -12.46 18.77
CA ASN A 134 -7.21 -11.62 19.38
C ASN A 134 -8.26 -11.10 18.37
N GLY A 135 -8.14 -11.49 17.09
CA GLY A 135 -8.99 -11.03 16.01
C GLY A 135 -8.66 -9.61 15.50
N MET A 136 -7.49 -9.07 15.89
CA MET A 136 -7.04 -7.75 15.44
C MET A 136 -6.59 -7.82 13.99
N LEU A 137 -7.03 -6.87 13.18
CA LEU A 137 -6.63 -6.79 11.77
C LEU A 137 -5.13 -6.44 11.67
N LYS A 138 -4.36 -7.29 10.97
CA LYS A 138 -2.91 -7.12 10.75
C LYS A 138 -2.54 -7.02 9.28
N GLY A 139 -3.39 -7.49 8.39
CA GLY A 139 -3.09 -7.47 6.97
C GLY A 139 -4.29 -7.83 6.11
N LEU A 140 -4.07 -7.76 4.81
CA LEU A 140 -5.03 -8.15 3.79
C LEU A 140 -4.30 -8.78 2.61
N ILE A 141 -4.76 -9.91 2.13
CA ILE A 141 -4.32 -10.51 0.86
C ILE A 141 -5.48 -10.43 -0.12
N THR A 142 -5.21 -10.02 -1.35
CA THR A 142 -6.22 -10.02 -2.41
C THR A 142 -5.84 -10.95 -3.56
N ILE A 143 -6.82 -11.42 -4.31
CA ILE A 143 -6.58 -12.26 -5.49
C ILE A 143 -5.69 -11.53 -6.52
N LYS A 144 -5.84 -10.20 -6.64
CA LYS A 144 -5.02 -9.39 -7.53
C LYS A 144 -3.53 -9.39 -7.16
N ASP A 145 -3.21 -9.43 -5.86
CA ASP A 145 -1.82 -9.49 -5.40
C ASP A 145 -1.19 -10.84 -5.75
N ILE A 146 -1.96 -11.92 -5.63
CA ILE A 146 -1.53 -13.27 -6.03
C ILE A 146 -1.33 -13.35 -7.54
N GLU A 147 -2.31 -12.88 -8.34
CA GLU A 147 -2.20 -12.84 -9.80
C GLU A 147 -0.98 -12.05 -10.26
N LYS A 148 -0.68 -10.90 -9.62
CA LYS A 148 0.50 -10.09 -9.91
C LYS A 148 1.81 -10.79 -9.54
N ALA A 149 1.85 -11.51 -8.43
CA ALA A 149 3.03 -12.29 -8.05
C ALA A 149 3.33 -13.39 -9.08
N VAL A 150 2.31 -14.03 -9.62
CA VAL A 150 2.45 -15.03 -10.69
C VAL A 150 2.85 -14.39 -12.02
N GLN A 151 2.24 -13.25 -12.37
CA GLN A 151 2.50 -12.55 -13.64
C GLN A 151 3.92 -11.94 -13.70
N TYR A 152 4.44 -11.47 -12.56
CA TYR A 152 5.75 -10.80 -12.45
C TYR A 152 6.66 -11.49 -11.43
N PRO A 153 7.13 -12.72 -11.73
CA PRO A 153 7.89 -13.53 -10.77
C PRO A 153 9.26 -12.92 -10.41
N ASN A 154 9.80 -12.08 -11.29
CA ASN A 154 11.12 -11.43 -11.10
C ASN A 154 11.01 -10.02 -10.52
N SER A 155 9.82 -9.58 -10.08
CA SER A 155 9.64 -8.22 -9.58
C SER A 155 10.56 -7.91 -8.39
N ALA A 156 11.13 -6.70 -8.39
CA ALA A 156 11.96 -6.19 -7.30
C ALA A 156 11.08 -5.81 -6.11
N ARG A 157 11.22 -6.54 -5.00
CA ARG A 157 10.38 -6.39 -3.80
C ARG A 157 11.21 -6.21 -2.54
N ASP A 158 10.65 -5.47 -1.59
CA ASP A 158 11.20 -5.36 -0.24
C ASP A 158 10.86 -6.61 0.60
N LYS A 159 11.34 -6.62 1.85
CA LYS A 159 11.10 -7.73 2.80
C LYS A 159 9.62 -7.95 3.14
N SER A 160 8.77 -6.95 2.90
CA SER A 160 7.31 -7.01 3.10
C SER A 160 6.56 -7.39 1.83
N GLY A 161 7.26 -7.72 0.74
CA GLY A 161 6.69 -8.10 -0.55
C GLY A 161 6.18 -6.93 -1.40
N ARG A 162 6.46 -5.67 -1.02
CA ARG A 162 6.06 -4.47 -1.77
C ARG A 162 7.11 -4.14 -2.82
N LEU A 163 6.68 -3.52 -3.93
CA LEU A 163 7.59 -3.10 -4.99
C LEU A 163 8.65 -2.11 -4.45
N LEU A 164 9.90 -2.26 -4.92
CA LEU A 164 10.97 -1.32 -4.60
C LEU A 164 10.76 0.01 -5.34
N CYS A 165 10.99 1.10 -4.62
CA CYS A 165 10.89 2.45 -5.13
C CYS A 165 12.04 3.31 -4.62
N GLY A 166 12.66 4.06 -5.50
CA GLY A 166 13.62 5.10 -5.15
C GLY A 166 13.07 6.49 -5.39
N ALA A 167 13.70 7.49 -4.80
CA ALA A 167 13.38 8.88 -5.02
C ALA A 167 14.65 9.74 -5.09
N ALA A 168 14.66 10.70 -6.00
CA ALA A 168 15.74 11.65 -6.15
C ALA A 168 15.64 12.80 -5.13
N ILE A 169 16.77 13.17 -4.54
CA ILE A 169 16.93 14.35 -3.70
C ILE A 169 18.08 15.21 -4.24
N GLY A 170 18.09 16.49 -3.94
CA GLY A 170 19.14 17.43 -4.36
C GLY A 170 19.90 18.01 -3.19
N VAL A 171 20.99 18.75 -3.48
CA VAL A 171 21.70 19.53 -2.49
C VAL A 171 21.00 20.90 -2.34
N THR A 172 19.87 20.90 -1.64
CA THR A 172 19.00 22.06 -1.42
C THR A 172 18.81 22.30 0.07
N ALA A 173 18.31 23.49 0.44
CA ALA A 173 18.07 23.83 1.84
C ALA A 173 17.05 22.90 2.52
N ASP A 174 16.07 22.40 1.75
CA ASP A 174 14.97 21.53 2.16
C ASP A 174 15.28 20.02 2.08
N VAL A 175 16.54 19.64 1.83
CA VAL A 175 16.92 18.24 1.59
C VAL A 175 16.53 17.29 2.74
N LEU A 176 16.62 17.72 3.99
CA LEU A 176 16.26 16.89 5.15
C LEU A 176 14.76 16.72 5.27
N ASP A 177 13.98 17.78 5.05
CA ASP A 177 12.51 17.71 5.09
C ASP A 177 12.01 16.79 4.00
N ARG A 178 12.58 16.89 2.79
CA ARG A 178 12.27 16.00 1.66
C ARG A 178 12.67 14.56 1.95
N ALA A 179 13.87 14.33 2.45
CA ALA A 179 14.33 12.99 2.81
C ALA A 179 13.43 12.35 3.86
N LYS A 180 13.05 13.10 4.90
CA LYS A 180 12.14 12.63 5.95
C LYS A 180 10.76 12.25 5.37
N ALA A 181 10.13 13.12 4.57
CA ALA A 181 8.84 12.82 3.96
C ALA A 181 8.88 11.57 3.06
N LEU A 182 9.99 11.35 2.34
CA LEU A 182 10.19 10.16 1.51
C LEU A 182 10.39 8.89 2.35
N VAL A 183 11.11 9.00 3.47
CA VAL A 183 11.28 7.88 4.43
C VAL A 183 9.95 7.54 5.09
N ASP A 184 9.16 8.53 5.48
CA ASP A 184 7.81 8.34 6.02
C ASP A 184 6.88 7.65 5.00
N ALA A 185 7.06 7.94 3.70
CA ALA A 185 6.41 7.24 2.59
C ALA A 185 7.03 5.85 2.27
N GLN A 186 8.01 5.39 3.05
CA GLN A 186 8.65 4.08 2.93
C GLN A 186 9.47 3.88 1.65
N VAL A 187 10.16 4.93 1.19
CA VAL A 187 11.11 4.81 0.07
C VAL A 187 12.23 3.83 0.39
N ASP A 188 12.66 3.04 -0.58
CA ASP A 188 13.73 2.04 -0.37
C ASP A 188 15.12 2.63 -0.65
N VAL A 189 15.22 3.61 -1.56
CA VAL A 189 16.49 4.20 -2.00
C VAL A 189 16.34 5.70 -2.17
N LEU A 190 17.24 6.48 -1.55
CA LEU A 190 17.40 7.91 -1.85
C LEU A 190 18.58 8.09 -2.82
N CYS A 191 18.36 8.76 -3.94
CA CYS A 191 19.35 9.05 -4.95
C CYS A 191 19.70 10.55 -4.91
N LEU A 192 20.94 10.89 -4.54
CA LEU A 192 21.44 12.27 -4.65
C LEU A 192 21.75 12.58 -6.12
N ASP A 193 20.85 13.33 -6.76
CA ASP A 193 20.92 13.69 -8.17
C ASP A 193 21.60 15.05 -8.36
N SER A 194 22.78 15.03 -9.01
CA SER A 194 23.62 16.18 -9.25
C SER A 194 24.49 16.00 -10.49
N ALA A 195 24.89 17.12 -11.11
CA ALA A 195 25.81 17.13 -12.25
C ALA A 195 27.22 16.58 -11.90
N HIS A 196 27.65 16.73 -10.65
CA HIS A 196 28.94 16.26 -10.16
C HIS A 196 28.82 15.53 -8.82
N GLY A 197 28.71 14.21 -8.86
CA GLY A 197 28.56 13.37 -7.68
C GLY A 197 29.75 13.43 -6.70
N HIS A 198 30.96 13.74 -7.16
CA HIS A 198 32.17 13.86 -6.33
C HIS A 198 32.48 15.34 -6.00
N SER A 199 31.47 16.15 -5.70
CA SER A 199 31.64 17.50 -5.15
C SER A 199 31.57 17.50 -3.63
N LYS A 200 32.26 18.47 -2.98
CA LYS A 200 32.20 18.62 -1.51
C LYS A 200 30.76 18.73 -1.00
N GLY A 201 29.93 19.52 -1.68
CA GLY A 201 28.53 19.71 -1.30
C GLY A 201 27.73 18.38 -1.30
N ILE A 202 27.95 17.53 -2.29
CA ILE A 202 27.32 16.20 -2.33
C ILE A 202 27.82 15.31 -1.19
N LEU A 203 29.13 15.24 -0.95
CA LEU A 203 29.70 14.42 0.10
C LEU A 203 29.20 14.86 1.51
N ASP A 204 29.12 16.16 1.73
CA ASP A 204 28.59 16.72 2.97
C ASP A 204 27.08 16.44 3.10
N CYS A 205 26.32 16.52 1.99
CA CYS A 205 24.90 16.21 1.97
C CYS A 205 24.62 14.71 2.28
N VAL A 206 25.45 13.78 1.73
CA VAL A 206 25.35 12.35 2.06
C VAL A 206 25.51 12.11 3.56
N ARG A 207 26.50 12.74 4.20
CA ARG A 207 26.69 12.62 5.65
C ARG A 207 25.46 13.14 6.40
N LYS A 208 25.00 14.34 6.05
CA LYS A 208 23.85 15.01 6.65
C LYS A 208 22.57 14.18 6.60
N VAL A 209 22.28 13.56 5.44
CA VAL A 209 21.09 12.72 5.26
C VAL A 209 21.23 11.38 5.99
N LYS A 210 22.45 10.84 6.14
CA LYS A 210 22.68 9.59 6.88
C LYS A 210 22.67 9.76 8.40
N GLU A 211 22.97 10.94 8.90
CA GLU A 211 22.97 11.27 10.33
C GLU A 211 21.58 11.67 10.85
N ALA A 212 20.66 12.07 9.97
CA ALA A 212 19.31 12.46 10.30
C ALA A 212 18.32 11.29 10.25
#